data_647565303eaf8c6b29edb52b95e71c08
#
_entry.id   647565303eaf8c6b29edb52b95e71c08
#
_cell.length_a   1.000
_cell.length_b   1.000
_cell.length_c   1.000
_cell.angle_alpha   90.00
_cell.angle_beta   90.00
_cell.angle_gamma   90.00
#
_symmetry.space_group_name_H-M   'P 1'
#
loop_
_entity.id
_entity.type
_entity.pdbx_description
1 polymer ?
#
loop_
_entity_poly.entity_id
_entity_poly.type
_entity_poly.pdbx_seq_one_letter_code
_entity_poly.pdbx_strand_id
1 'polypeptide(L)'
;MHPTLRTVFNLRQQNENTWKDVTPFPDQDAIHHDIARATFRSKLDMTEAYEKMRIRPEDVGETTFSTIFGTFQSRVMQMGFCNAPSTFQWLMTAIFQDFLGRFVHVYLDDIFIYSQSI
;
A
#
# COMPACT_ATOMS: atom_id res chain seq x y z
N MET A 1 5.91 -16.69 20.42
CA MET A 1 5.54 -15.97 19.19
C MET A 1 5.81 -16.88 18.01
N HIS A 2 4.79 -17.38 17.35
CA HIS A 2 5.00 -18.19 16.15
C HIS A 2 5.43 -17.27 15.01
N PRO A 3 6.51 -17.59 14.24
CA PRO A 3 6.89 -16.80 13.10
C PRO A 3 5.77 -16.83 12.07
N THR A 4 5.27 -15.66 11.71
CA THR A 4 4.29 -15.53 10.64
C THR A 4 5.01 -15.71 9.31
N LEU A 5 4.71 -16.78 8.59
CA LEU A 5 5.25 -16.99 7.25
C LEU A 5 4.59 -16.00 6.28
N ARG A 6 5.40 -15.30 5.52
CA ARG A 6 4.93 -14.47 4.39
C ARG A 6 5.27 -15.18 3.09
N THR A 7 4.26 -15.40 2.27
CA THR A 7 4.48 -15.84 0.90
C THR A 7 5.02 -14.66 0.09
N VAL A 8 6.12 -14.87 -0.62
CA VAL A 8 6.74 -13.87 -1.49
C VAL A 8 6.88 -14.42 -2.89
N PHE A 9 6.76 -13.54 -3.88
CA PHE A 9 6.87 -13.86 -5.29
C PHE A 9 8.12 -13.22 -5.88
N ASN A 10 8.79 -13.94 -6.80
CA ASN A 10 9.89 -13.36 -7.54
C ASN A 10 9.35 -12.60 -8.76
N LEU A 11 9.17 -11.32 -8.60
CA LEU A 11 8.59 -10.44 -9.62
C LEU A 11 9.64 -9.64 -10.41
N ARG A 12 10.90 -10.05 -10.39
CA ARG A 12 11.98 -9.29 -11.05
C ARG A 12 11.75 -9.08 -12.53
N GLN A 13 11.34 -10.11 -13.27
CA GLN A 13 11.06 -10.00 -14.70
C GLN A 13 9.89 -9.07 -14.99
N GLN A 14 8.81 -9.18 -14.23
CA GLN A 14 7.65 -8.31 -14.35
C GLN A 14 8.03 -6.85 -14.05
N ASN A 15 8.82 -6.62 -13.01
CA ASN A 15 9.28 -5.28 -12.63
C ASN A 15 10.23 -4.66 -13.66
N GLU A 16 11.07 -5.45 -14.33
CA GLU A 16 11.94 -4.98 -15.41
C GLU A 16 11.14 -4.52 -16.63
N ASN A 17 10.00 -5.16 -16.90
CA ASN A 17 9.13 -4.85 -18.04
C ASN A 17 8.00 -3.87 -17.69
N THR A 18 7.96 -3.33 -16.48
CA THR A 18 6.93 -2.41 -16.02
C THR A 18 7.45 -0.98 -15.98
N TRP A 19 6.70 -0.03 -16.55
CA TRP A 19 6.96 1.39 -16.39
C TRP A 19 6.84 1.79 -14.92
N LYS A 20 7.91 2.35 -14.38
CA LYS A 20 7.93 2.74 -12.97
C LYS A 20 7.16 4.03 -12.75
N ASP A 21 6.23 3.99 -11.82
CA ASP A 21 5.55 5.18 -11.33
C ASP A 21 6.51 5.98 -10.44
N VAL A 22 6.81 7.20 -10.86
CA VAL A 22 7.72 8.13 -10.16
C VAL A 22 6.95 9.21 -9.39
N THR A 23 5.64 9.05 -9.18
CA THR A 23 4.83 9.97 -8.41
C THR A 23 5.38 10.08 -6.98
N PRO A 24 5.67 11.30 -6.48
CA PRO A 24 6.20 11.49 -5.14
C PRO A 24 5.23 11.00 -4.06
N PHE A 25 5.78 10.40 -3.01
CA PHE A 25 5.04 10.10 -1.79
C PHE A 25 4.78 11.38 -0.98
N PRO A 26 3.77 11.36 -0.08
CA PRO A 26 3.58 12.44 0.88
C PRO A 26 4.84 12.71 1.69
N ASP A 27 5.06 13.97 2.05
CA ASP A 27 6.20 14.37 2.86
C ASP A 27 6.07 13.83 4.29
N GLN A 28 6.95 12.92 4.65
CA GLN A 28 6.96 12.30 5.98
C GLN A 28 7.26 13.30 7.09
N ASP A 29 8.11 14.29 6.85
CA ASP A 29 8.45 15.31 7.84
C ASP A 29 7.25 16.19 8.16
N ALA A 30 6.47 16.56 7.14
CA ALA A 30 5.22 17.29 7.33
C ALA A 30 4.20 16.47 8.13
N ILE A 31 4.05 15.17 7.81
CA ILE A 31 3.17 14.26 8.55
C ILE A 31 3.59 14.17 10.01
N HIS A 32 4.87 13.95 10.28
CA HIS A 32 5.40 13.86 11.65
C HIS A 32 5.21 15.17 12.42
N HIS A 33 5.41 16.31 11.75
CA HIS A 33 5.22 17.62 12.36
C HIS A 33 3.78 17.83 12.82
N ASP A 34 2.80 17.53 11.97
CA ASP A 34 1.38 17.70 12.29
C ASP A 34 0.95 16.75 13.43
N ILE A 35 1.41 15.49 13.38
CA ILE A 35 1.10 14.52 14.43
C ILE A 35 1.75 14.92 15.76
N ALA A 36 2.98 15.42 15.74
CA ALA A 36 3.69 15.82 16.96
C ALA A 36 3.01 16.99 17.70
N ARG A 37 2.36 17.88 16.96
CA ARG A 37 1.65 19.04 17.51
C ARG A 37 0.25 18.73 18.05
N ALA A 38 -0.29 17.56 17.71
CA ALA A 38 -1.62 17.16 18.12
C ALA A 38 -1.64 16.64 19.57
N THR A 39 -2.73 16.92 20.28
CA THR A 39 -2.95 16.42 21.64
C THR A 39 -3.39 14.95 21.62
N PHE A 40 -4.31 14.60 20.73
CA PHE A 40 -4.80 13.23 20.55
C PHE A 40 -4.31 12.65 19.24
N ARG A 41 -3.81 11.42 19.31
CA ARG A 41 -3.19 10.74 18.17
C ARG A 41 -3.59 9.28 18.16
N SER A 42 -3.97 8.78 17.00
CA SER A 42 -4.23 7.36 16.76
C SER A 42 -3.53 6.93 15.48
N LYS A 43 -3.01 5.73 15.48
CA LYS A 43 -2.46 5.08 14.29
C LYS A 43 -3.25 3.81 14.03
N LEU A 44 -3.70 3.65 12.80
CA LEU A 44 -4.28 2.41 12.29
C LEU A 44 -3.31 1.81 11.28
N ASP A 45 -3.08 0.53 11.39
CA ASP A 45 -2.24 -0.25 10.50
C ASP A 45 -3.11 -1.21 9.71
N MET A 46 -3.04 -1.15 8.39
CA MET A 46 -3.83 -2.02 7.52
C MET A 46 -3.14 -3.36 7.33
N THR A 47 -3.81 -4.42 7.72
CA THR A 47 -3.34 -5.78 7.47
C THR A 47 -3.57 -6.17 6.01
N GLU A 48 -2.54 -6.76 5.38
CA GLU A 48 -2.60 -7.25 3.99
C GLU A 48 -3.08 -6.16 3.00
N ALA A 49 -2.55 -4.95 3.15
CA ALA A 49 -3.01 -3.76 2.45
C ALA A 49 -3.05 -3.93 0.93
N TYR A 50 -1.97 -4.43 0.33
CA TYR A 50 -1.87 -4.60 -1.13
C TYR A 50 -2.86 -5.63 -1.67
N GLU A 51 -3.14 -6.69 -0.92
CA GLU A 51 -4.08 -7.75 -1.31
C GLU A 51 -5.54 -7.29 -1.31
N LYS A 52 -5.84 -6.10 -0.80
CA LYS A 52 -7.16 -5.47 -0.91
C LYS A 52 -7.42 -4.87 -2.30
N MET A 53 -6.38 -4.68 -3.11
CA MET A 53 -6.49 -4.15 -4.46
C MET A 53 -6.62 -5.27 -5.49
N ARG A 54 -7.65 -5.20 -6.32
CA ARG A 54 -7.83 -6.13 -7.43
C ARG A 54 -7.00 -5.72 -8.64
N ILE A 55 -6.43 -6.71 -9.30
CA ILE A 55 -5.79 -6.55 -10.60
C ILE A 55 -6.89 -6.52 -11.67
N ARG A 56 -6.70 -5.70 -12.70
CA ARG A 56 -7.62 -5.68 -13.84
C ARG A 56 -7.68 -7.06 -14.48
N PRO A 57 -8.85 -7.52 -14.93
CA PRO A 57 -9.00 -8.84 -15.55
C PRO A 57 -8.02 -9.09 -16.69
N GLU A 58 -7.75 -8.08 -17.52
CA GLU A 58 -6.83 -8.14 -18.66
C GLU A 58 -5.37 -8.35 -18.24
N ASP A 59 -4.97 -7.89 -17.04
CA ASP A 59 -3.60 -7.95 -16.54
C ASP A 59 -3.35 -9.18 -15.65
N VAL A 60 -4.38 -9.94 -15.29
CA VAL A 60 -4.26 -11.13 -14.42
C VAL A 60 -3.29 -12.16 -14.99
N GLY A 61 -3.26 -12.32 -16.32
CA GLY A 61 -2.35 -13.24 -17.00
C GLY A 61 -0.86 -12.95 -16.72
N GLU A 62 -0.50 -11.69 -16.53
CA GLU A 62 0.87 -11.27 -16.24
C GLU A 62 1.33 -11.62 -14.82
N THR A 63 0.41 -11.99 -13.95
CA THR A 63 0.70 -12.41 -12.57
C THR A 63 0.98 -13.91 -12.45
N THR A 64 1.08 -14.61 -13.56
CA THR A 64 1.24 -16.07 -13.58
C THR A 64 2.52 -16.50 -12.87
N PHE A 65 2.39 -17.48 -11.99
CA PHE A 65 3.51 -18.12 -11.28
C PHE A 65 3.32 -19.63 -11.19
N SER A 66 4.41 -20.35 -11.11
CA SER A 66 4.41 -21.82 -11.03
C SER A 66 4.83 -22.28 -9.63
N THR A 67 4.20 -23.35 -9.20
CA THR A 67 4.52 -24.06 -7.96
C THR A 67 4.62 -25.55 -8.22
N ILE A 68 4.99 -26.32 -7.22
CA ILE A 68 4.97 -27.80 -7.31
C ILE A 68 3.55 -28.36 -7.50
N PHE A 69 2.51 -27.58 -7.22
CA PHE A 69 1.11 -27.98 -7.37
C PHE A 69 0.47 -27.49 -8.68
N GLY A 70 1.21 -26.78 -9.50
CA GLY A 70 0.74 -26.26 -10.78
C GLY A 70 1.00 -24.76 -10.97
N THR A 71 0.38 -24.24 -12.01
CA THR A 71 0.49 -22.83 -12.40
C THR A 71 -0.75 -22.06 -11.95
N PHE A 72 -0.53 -20.93 -11.34
CA PHE A 72 -1.56 -20.09 -10.75
C PHE A 72 -1.44 -18.63 -11.23
N GLN A 73 -2.49 -17.87 -11.04
CA GLN A 73 -2.55 -16.44 -11.30
C GLN A 73 -3.09 -15.72 -10.09
N SER A 74 -2.62 -14.50 -9.82
CA SER A 74 -3.17 -13.66 -8.77
C SER A 74 -4.24 -12.71 -9.32
N ARG A 75 -5.34 -12.58 -8.61
CA ARG A 75 -6.40 -11.60 -8.90
C ARG A 75 -6.27 -10.35 -8.05
N VAL A 76 -5.31 -10.34 -7.13
CA VAL A 76 -5.04 -9.22 -6.23
C VAL A 76 -3.59 -8.79 -6.36
N MET A 77 -3.32 -7.53 -6.05
CA MET A 77 -1.99 -6.97 -6.12
C MET A 77 -1.08 -7.67 -5.10
N GLN A 78 0.06 -8.15 -5.58
CA GLN A 78 1.03 -8.85 -4.76
C GLN A 78 2.09 -7.88 -4.24
N MET A 79 2.55 -8.14 -3.02
CA MET A 79 3.73 -7.47 -2.48
C MET A 79 4.95 -7.81 -3.35
N GLY A 80 5.71 -6.79 -3.75
CA GLY A 80 6.89 -6.94 -4.60
C GLY A 80 6.75 -6.39 -6.01
N PHE A 81 5.53 -6.06 -6.49
CA PHE A 81 5.38 -5.25 -7.70
C PHE A 81 5.97 -3.86 -7.48
N CYS A 82 6.76 -3.38 -8.45
CA CYS A 82 7.48 -2.11 -8.33
C CYS A 82 6.54 -0.90 -8.11
N ASN A 83 5.34 -0.93 -8.68
CA ASN A 83 4.35 0.14 -8.57
C ASN A 83 3.28 -0.12 -7.48
N ALA A 84 3.36 -1.23 -6.74
CA ALA A 84 2.39 -1.52 -5.69
C ALA A 84 2.31 -0.42 -4.63
N PRO A 85 3.43 0.10 -4.09
CA PRO A 85 3.37 1.19 -3.12
C PRO A 85 2.72 2.45 -3.68
N SER A 86 3.12 2.90 -4.87
CA SER A 86 2.57 4.13 -5.49
C SER A 86 1.08 4.01 -5.79
N THR A 87 0.66 2.87 -6.34
CA THR A 87 -0.75 2.60 -6.65
C THR A 87 -1.59 2.56 -5.38
N PHE A 88 -1.09 1.92 -4.33
CA PHE A 88 -1.79 1.86 -3.05
C PHE A 88 -1.87 3.24 -2.39
N GLN A 89 -0.79 4.02 -2.39
CA GLN A 89 -0.78 5.39 -1.87
C GLN A 89 -1.79 6.28 -2.61
N TRP A 90 -1.86 6.16 -3.94
CA TRP A 90 -2.85 6.90 -4.73
C TRP A 90 -4.28 6.55 -4.32
N LEU A 91 -4.58 5.27 -4.16
CA LEU A 91 -5.91 4.81 -3.71
C LEU A 91 -6.26 5.37 -2.33
N MET A 92 -5.33 5.28 -1.38
CA MET A 92 -5.54 5.77 -0.02
C MET A 92 -5.73 7.29 0.01
N THR A 93 -4.94 8.01 -0.80
CA THR A 93 -5.09 9.45 -0.97
C THR A 93 -6.48 9.81 -1.52
N ALA A 94 -6.97 9.07 -2.51
CA ALA A 94 -8.29 9.28 -3.09
C ALA A 94 -9.43 9.00 -2.08
N ILE A 95 -9.29 7.93 -1.29
CA ILE A 95 -10.31 7.57 -0.28
C ILE A 95 -10.40 8.63 0.82
N PHE A 96 -9.27 9.15 1.28
CA PHE A 96 -9.21 10.07 2.41
C PHE A 96 -9.09 11.55 2.01
N GLN A 97 -9.23 11.89 0.73
CA GLN A 97 -8.97 13.22 0.18
C GLN A 97 -9.65 14.37 0.96
N ASP A 98 -10.87 14.16 1.45
CA ASP A 98 -11.64 15.18 2.17
C ASP A 98 -11.12 15.44 3.60
N PHE A 99 -10.30 14.56 4.13
CA PHE A 99 -9.79 14.57 5.50
C PHE A 99 -8.29 14.84 5.59
N LEU A 100 -7.57 14.63 4.48
CA LEU A 100 -6.11 14.80 4.43
C LEU A 100 -5.70 16.22 4.81
N GLY A 101 -4.72 16.34 5.70
CA GLY A 101 -4.21 17.61 6.19
C GLY A 101 -5.14 18.33 7.18
N ARG A 102 -6.34 17.82 7.43
CA ARG A 102 -7.28 18.36 8.42
C ARG A 102 -7.16 17.62 9.76
N PHE A 103 -7.28 16.31 9.75
CA PHE A 103 -7.13 15.44 10.92
C PHE A 103 -6.67 14.01 10.56
N VAL A 104 -6.38 13.75 9.30
CA VAL A 104 -5.88 12.45 8.82
C VAL A 104 -4.66 12.68 7.94
N HIS A 105 -3.68 11.82 8.12
CA HIS A 105 -2.60 11.58 7.18
C HIS A 105 -2.53 10.10 6.83
N VAL A 106 -2.15 9.79 5.60
CA VAL A 106 -1.97 8.41 5.13
C VAL A 106 -0.60 8.27 4.50
N TYR A 107 0.13 7.26 4.94
CA TYR A 107 1.40 6.87 4.34
C TYR A 107 1.42 5.36 4.17
N LEU A 108 1.20 4.90 2.92
CA LEU A 108 1.02 3.49 2.60
C LEU A 108 -0.11 2.86 3.44
N ASP A 109 0.21 1.83 4.20
CA ASP A 109 -0.70 1.08 5.07
C ASP A 109 -0.94 1.73 6.44
N ASP A 110 -0.23 2.81 6.73
CA ASP A 110 -0.38 3.57 7.97
C ASP A 110 -1.37 4.73 7.82
N ILE A 111 -2.42 4.74 8.63
CA ILE A 111 -3.38 5.83 8.72
C ILE A 111 -3.22 6.52 10.07
N PHE A 112 -2.86 7.79 10.04
CA PHE A 112 -2.68 8.62 11.22
C PHE A 112 -3.88 9.55 11.40
N ILE A 113 -4.50 9.49 12.56
CA ILE A 113 -5.60 10.38 12.95
C ILE A 113 -5.10 11.25 14.09
N TYR A 114 -5.29 12.56 13.97
CA TYR A 114 -4.79 13.51 14.95
C TYR A 114 -5.77 14.65 15.17
N SER A 115 -5.84 15.16 16.42
CA SER A 115 -6.77 16.22 16.81
C SER A 115 -6.25 16.99 18.03
N GLN A 116 -6.73 18.20 18.21
CA GLN A 116 -6.52 19.01 19.43
C GLN A 116 -7.60 18.77 20.50
N SER A 117 -8.73 18.20 20.11
CA SER A 117 -9.86 17.88 20.99
C SER A 117 -10.48 16.54 20.65
N ILE A 118 -11.17 15.95 21.62
CA ILE A 118 -11.96 14.73 21.44
C ILE A 118 -13.25 15.04 20.69
#